data_659801ecf68dff914058702c2aca1b92
#
_entry.id   659801ecf68dff914058702c2aca1b92
#
_cell.length_a   1.000
_cell.length_b   1.000
_cell.length_c   1.000
_cell.angle_alpha   90.00
_cell.angle_beta   90.00
_cell.angle_gamma   90.00
#
_symmetry.space_group_name_H-M   'P 1'
#
loop_
_entity.id
_entity.type
_entity.pdbx_description
1 polymer ?
#
loop_
_entity_poly.entity_id
_entity_poly.type
_entity_poly.pdbx_seq_one_letter_code
_entity_poly.pdbx_strand_id
1 'polypeptide(L)'
;KGQWFYGFNLLCELDQPGEWYLDRERGILYFWPPAPIQTGRAVVSVVHTFVKARNASWVTFQGLTWEAAREDGMVAHDCRRLRIVGCTLRNLGGNGVQIYGGRECGVIGCEIYQLGGTGIVLSGGDRKTLTPARHYALNNHIHQYGQWKRMYAPAVALVGVGCRAAHNLMHDAPHQAISFSGNDHLIEYNEIHHVCQEANDAGAIYAGRDWTMRGTVIRYNFMHHITGFQDKGCMGVYLDDMFCGTAIRGNVFYRVVRAAFIGGGRDCLVENNLFIDSNPAVHLDARALGWAADHVPTTMTERLRAMPYQQPPWSERYPALVRILEEEPGAPRGNLIRRNVFFGRQWLSLDPKAKPYYQEEDNLLDVDPLFVDSAKMDFRLRDDSPVFQKLPSFERIPMERIGLRRDNQGRLILMEEDFSTFWTPYSK
;
A
#
# COMPACT_ATOMS: atom_id res chain seq x y z
N LYS A 1 -29.44 -8.58 -1.19
CA LYS A 1 -29.89 -8.45 0.20
C LYS A 1 -28.67 -8.46 1.10
N GLY A 2 -28.59 -7.55 2.13
CA GLY A 2 -27.51 -7.49 3.10
C GLY A 2 -26.28 -6.66 2.66
N GLN A 3 -26.37 -5.93 1.57
CA GLN A 3 -25.33 -4.96 1.19
C GLN A 3 -25.57 -3.63 1.87
N TRP A 4 -24.49 -2.96 2.22
CA TRP A 4 -24.51 -1.62 2.82
C TRP A 4 -24.75 -0.58 1.73
N PHE A 5 -25.54 0.43 2.05
CA PHE A 5 -25.69 1.62 1.24
C PHE A 5 -25.93 2.81 2.17
N TYR A 6 -25.60 3.99 1.71
CA TYR A 6 -25.99 5.25 2.35
C TYR A 6 -26.43 6.24 1.26
N GLY A 7 -27.42 7.04 1.60
CA GLY A 7 -27.84 8.15 0.75
C GLY A 7 -27.05 9.42 1.09
N PHE A 8 -26.87 10.29 0.15
CA PHE A 8 -26.30 11.61 0.34
C PHE A 8 -27.00 12.64 -0.54
N ASN A 9 -26.86 13.92 -0.16
CA ASN A 9 -27.58 15.02 -0.81
C ASN A 9 -29.11 14.80 -0.80
N LEU A 10 -29.66 14.45 0.33
CA LEU A 10 -31.09 14.27 0.58
C LEU A 10 -31.57 15.39 1.47
N LEU A 11 -32.60 16.17 1.04
CA LEU A 11 -33.10 17.30 1.81
C LEU A 11 -33.72 16.85 3.16
N CYS A 12 -34.29 15.66 3.21
CA CYS A 12 -34.88 15.10 4.44
C CYS A 12 -33.85 14.71 5.50
N GLU A 13 -32.57 14.59 5.13
CA GLU A 13 -31.45 14.30 6.02
C GLU A 13 -30.70 15.58 6.45
N LEU A 14 -31.24 16.78 6.18
CA LEU A 14 -30.70 18.03 6.67
C LEU A 14 -31.30 18.31 8.06
N ASP A 15 -30.84 17.56 9.08
CA ASP A 15 -31.44 17.54 10.41
C ASP A 15 -30.45 17.82 11.56
N GLN A 16 -29.14 18.03 11.26
CA GLN A 16 -28.12 18.37 12.24
C GLN A 16 -27.23 19.54 11.78
N PRO A 17 -26.63 20.27 12.74
CA PRO A 17 -25.64 21.29 12.43
C PRO A 17 -24.41 20.72 11.71
N GLY A 18 -23.95 21.37 10.65
CA GLY A 18 -22.83 20.95 9.81
C GLY A 18 -23.27 20.34 8.49
N GLU A 19 -24.52 19.96 8.36
CA GLU A 19 -25.05 19.34 7.14
C GLU A 19 -25.43 20.35 6.07
N TRP A 20 -25.52 19.85 4.85
CA TRP A 20 -25.88 20.66 3.70
C TRP A 20 -26.62 19.84 2.63
N TYR A 21 -27.45 20.51 1.85
CA TYR A 21 -28.16 19.96 0.69
C TYR A 21 -28.01 20.90 -0.49
N LEU A 22 -27.62 20.38 -1.64
CA LEU A 22 -27.56 21.11 -2.89
C LEU A 22 -28.77 20.76 -3.77
N ASP A 23 -29.70 21.71 -3.92
CA ASP A 23 -30.72 21.64 -4.94
C ASP A 23 -30.09 21.95 -6.31
N ARG A 24 -29.82 20.87 -7.06
CA ARG A 24 -29.11 20.96 -8.35
C ARG A 24 -29.98 21.57 -9.47
N GLU A 25 -31.29 21.48 -9.34
CA GLU A 25 -32.23 22.05 -10.34
C GLU A 25 -32.33 23.57 -10.21
N ARG A 26 -32.40 24.04 -8.95
CA ARG A 26 -32.51 25.48 -8.67
C ARG A 26 -31.15 26.15 -8.42
N GLY A 27 -30.09 25.41 -8.25
CA GLY A 27 -28.76 25.91 -7.91
C GLY A 27 -28.68 26.53 -6.49
N ILE A 28 -29.51 26.07 -5.56
CA ILE A 28 -29.58 26.59 -4.20
C ILE A 28 -28.87 25.62 -3.25
N LEU A 29 -27.89 26.13 -2.48
CA LEU A 29 -27.25 25.39 -1.41
C LEU A 29 -27.95 25.71 -0.09
N TYR A 30 -28.56 24.71 0.54
CA TYR A 30 -29.06 24.77 1.90
C TYR A 30 -27.97 24.26 2.83
N PHE A 31 -27.68 25.05 3.86
CA PHE A 31 -26.61 24.72 4.80
C PHE A 31 -27.06 25.05 6.21
N TRP A 32 -26.95 24.08 7.12
CA TRP A 32 -27.15 24.31 8.55
C TRP A 32 -25.78 24.48 9.23
N PRO A 33 -25.33 25.72 9.49
CA PRO A 33 -24.01 25.95 10.03
C PRO A 33 -23.87 25.43 11.45
N PRO A 34 -22.72 24.82 11.83
CA PRO A 34 -22.49 24.30 13.18
C PRO A 34 -22.28 25.39 14.25
N ALA A 35 -22.08 26.62 13.82
CA ALA A 35 -21.97 27.82 14.63
C ALA A 35 -22.52 29.01 13.84
N PRO A 36 -22.76 30.17 14.49
CA PRO A 36 -23.20 31.37 13.76
C PRO A 36 -22.29 31.67 12.57
N ILE A 37 -22.87 31.77 11.37
CA ILE A 37 -22.09 31.87 10.10
C ILE A 37 -21.20 33.12 10.07
N GLN A 38 -21.56 34.15 10.84
CA GLN A 38 -20.80 35.39 10.96
C GLN A 38 -19.43 35.19 11.65
N THR A 39 -19.28 34.09 12.42
CA THR A 39 -18.03 33.76 13.15
C THR A 39 -17.17 32.75 12.39
N GLY A 40 -17.63 32.28 11.22
CA GLY A 40 -16.98 31.23 10.45
C GLY A 40 -16.78 31.62 8.98
N ARG A 41 -16.25 30.66 8.23
CA ARG A 41 -16.07 30.73 6.78
C ARG A 41 -16.68 29.50 6.13
N ALA A 42 -17.63 29.70 5.21
CA ALA A 42 -18.13 28.65 4.35
C ALA A 42 -17.42 28.74 2.99
N VAL A 43 -16.97 27.60 2.47
CA VAL A 43 -16.30 27.49 1.17
C VAL A 43 -17.03 26.48 0.31
N VAL A 44 -17.36 26.86 -0.91
CA VAL A 44 -17.98 25.98 -1.91
C VAL A 44 -16.94 25.66 -2.99
N SER A 45 -16.74 24.38 -3.24
CA SER A 45 -15.82 23.90 -4.27
C SER A 45 -16.38 24.13 -5.67
N VAL A 46 -15.72 24.96 -6.48
CA VAL A 46 -16.12 25.26 -7.86
C VAL A 46 -15.07 24.86 -8.90
N VAL A 47 -13.79 24.89 -8.53
CA VAL A 47 -12.67 24.48 -9.40
C VAL A 47 -12.60 22.97 -9.46
N HIS A 48 -12.56 22.38 -10.65
CA HIS A 48 -12.47 20.93 -10.81
C HIS A 48 -11.11 20.40 -10.35
N THR A 49 -10.01 20.92 -10.89
CA THR A 49 -8.64 20.51 -10.59
C THR A 49 -7.77 21.75 -10.48
N PHE A 50 -6.97 21.87 -9.42
CA PHE A 50 -6.14 23.08 -9.23
C PHE A 50 -5.00 23.18 -10.24
N VAL A 51 -4.30 22.05 -10.48
CA VAL A 51 -3.14 22.03 -11.37
C VAL A 51 -3.26 20.90 -12.38
N LYS A 52 -3.15 21.24 -13.66
CA LYS A 52 -2.98 20.30 -14.77
C LYS A 52 -1.63 20.54 -15.42
N ALA A 53 -0.72 19.58 -15.34
CA ALA A 53 0.62 19.67 -15.93
C ALA A 53 0.75 18.63 -17.06
N ARG A 54 1.38 19.01 -18.16
CA ARG A 54 1.70 18.09 -19.26
C ARG A 54 3.07 18.41 -19.82
N ASN A 55 3.91 17.38 -20.02
CA ASN A 55 5.26 17.50 -20.56
C ASN A 55 6.16 18.51 -19.81
N ALA A 56 5.83 18.80 -18.53
CA ALA A 56 6.58 19.73 -17.72
C ALA A 56 7.85 19.04 -17.16
N SER A 57 8.98 19.78 -17.13
CA SER A 57 10.21 19.24 -16.61
C SER A 57 10.82 20.19 -15.58
N TRP A 58 11.34 19.64 -14.47
CA TRP A 58 12.05 20.38 -13.43
C TRP A 58 11.21 21.45 -12.72
N VAL A 59 9.90 21.21 -12.59
CA VAL A 59 8.98 22.11 -11.89
C VAL A 59 8.79 21.61 -10.46
N THR A 60 8.85 22.53 -9.50
CA THR A 60 8.56 22.23 -8.09
C THR A 60 7.47 23.14 -7.57
N PHE A 61 6.42 22.54 -7.01
CA PHE A 61 5.40 23.21 -6.22
C PHE A 61 5.75 23.00 -4.75
N GLN A 62 5.96 24.07 -4.01
CA GLN A 62 6.46 23.97 -2.62
C GLN A 62 5.69 24.87 -1.66
N GLY A 63 5.32 24.31 -0.51
CA GLY A 63 4.71 25.05 0.61
C GLY A 63 3.33 25.63 0.31
N LEU A 64 2.60 25.05 -0.65
CA LEU A 64 1.28 25.51 -1.06
C LEU A 64 0.19 24.75 -0.31
N THR A 65 -0.95 25.39 -0.11
CA THR A 65 -2.18 24.74 0.33
C THR A 65 -3.17 24.68 -0.83
N TRP A 66 -3.58 23.47 -1.21
CA TRP A 66 -4.65 23.19 -2.17
C TRP A 66 -5.88 22.69 -1.42
N GLU A 67 -6.90 23.50 -1.38
CA GLU A 67 -8.08 23.24 -0.55
C GLU A 67 -9.36 23.48 -1.32
N ALA A 68 -10.33 22.59 -1.16
CA ALA A 68 -11.68 22.70 -1.69
C ALA A 68 -11.77 22.70 -3.24
N ALA A 69 -11.10 21.75 -3.91
CA ALA A 69 -11.43 21.41 -5.30
C ALA A 69 -12.62 20.45 -5.36
N ARG A 70 -13.39 20.52 -6.45
CA ARG A 70 -14.49 19.56 -6.70
C ARG A 70 -13.98 18.16 -6.99
N GLU A 71 -12.80 18.06 -7.58
CA GLU A 71 -12.15 16.82 -7.99
C GLU A 71 -10.73 16.77 -7.39
N ASP A 72 -9.72 16.99 -8.18
CA ASP A 72 -8.35 16.66 -7.84
C ASP A 72 -7.50 17.88 -7.44
N GLY A 73 -6.48 17.65 -6.62
CA GLY A 73 -5.47 18.66 -6.36
C GLY A 73 -4.57 18.88 -7.59
N MET A 74 -3.97 17.82 -8.11
CA MET A 74 -3.11 17.87 -9.31
C MET A 74 -3.28 16.63 -10.18
N VAL A 75 -3.26 16.86 -11.52
CA VAL A 75 -3.12 15.80 -12.53
C VAL A 75 -1.94 16.16 -13.44
N ALA A 76 -0.93 15.28 -13.49
CA ALA A 76 0.27 15.46 -14.29
C ALA A 76 0.43 14.31 -15.31
N HIS A 77 0.72 14.67 -16.56
CA HIS A 77 0.99 13.71 -17.63
C HIS A 77 2.36 13.93 -18.25
N ASP A 78 3.12 12.86 -18.44
CA ASP A 78 4.40 12.82 -19.15
C ASP A 78 5.43 13.85 -18.65
N CYS A 79 5.40 14.13 -17.34
CA CYS A 79 6.29 15.07 -16.70
C CYS A 79 7.61 14.40 -16.30
N ARG A 80 8.68 15.22 -16.20
CA ARG A 80 9.99 14.75 -15.73
C ARG A 80 10.46 15.60 -14.57
N ARG A 81 10.81 14.95 -13.44
CA ARG A 81 11.26 15.61 -12.21
C ARG A 81 10.35 16.75 -11.74
N LEU A 82 9.04 16.54 -11.92
CA LEU A 82 8.03 17.37 -11.31
C LEU A 82 7.90 16.98 -9.84
N ARG A 83 7.95 17.94 -8.92
CA ARG A 83 7.92 17.70 -7.48
C ARG A 83 6.84 18.52 -6.79
N ILE A 84 6.15 17.89 -5.85
CA ILE A 84 5.22 18.51 -4.92
C ILE A 84 5.83 18.35 -3.53
N VAL A 85 6.20 19.45 -2.90
CA VAL A 85 7.09 19.44 -1.71
C VAL A 85 6.51 20.27 -0.58
N GLY A 86 6.31 19.66 0.59
CA GLY A 86 5.82 20.34 1.78
C GLY A 86 4.49 21.06 1.59
N CYS A 87 3.62 20.53 0.74
CA CYS A 87 2.30 21.08 0.47
C CYS A 87 1.23 20.47 1.37
N THR A 88 0.14 21.19 1.58
CA THR A 88 -1.08 20.68 2.22
C THR A 88 -2.17 20.50 1.16
N LEU A 89 -2.72 19.28 1.05
CA LEU A 89 -3.82 18.95 0.14
C LEU A 89 -4.98 18.44 0.98
N ARG A 90 -6.11 19.17 0.99
CA ARG A 90 -7.24 18.82 1.84
C ARG A 90 -8.60 19.24 1.26
N ASN A 91 -9.66 18.60 1.76
CA ASN A 91 -11.04 18.91 1.35
C ASN A 91 -11.21 18.83 -0.17
N LEU A 92 -10.68 17.78 -0.81
CA LEU A 92 -10.80 17.57 -2.25
C LEU A 92 -11.88 16.52 -2.51
N GLY A 93 -12.76 16.75 -3.46
CA GLY A 93 -13.81 15.82 -3.83
C GLY A 93 -13.30 14.56 -4.57
N GLY A 94 -12.10 14.62 -5.13
CA GLY A 94 -11.40 13.53 -5.83
C GLY A 94 -10.09 13.15 -5.16
N ASN A 95 -9.02 13.07 -5.97
CA ASN A 95 -7.72 12.61 -5.54
C ASN A 95 -6.78 13.78 -5.16
N GLY A 96 -5.74 13.48 -4.39
CA GLY A 96 -4.72 14.47 -4.05
C GLY A 96 -3.83 14.80 -5.25
N VAL A 97 -2.94 13.88 -5.62
CA VAL A 97 -1.99 14.02 -6.73
C VAL A 97 -2.04 12.80 -7.64
N GLN A 98 -2.10 13.01 -8.93
CA GLN A 98 -2.04 11.94 -9.93
C GLN A 98 -0.92 12.23 -10.93
N ILE A 99 0.03 11.30 -11.07
CA ILE A 99 1.15 11.37 -11.99
C ILE A 99 1.07 10.17 -12.94
N TYR A 100 0.93 10.44 -14.22
CA TYR A 100 0.83 9.45 -15.29
C TYR A 100 1.94 9.64 -16.33
N GLY A 101 2.65 8.59 -16.66
CA GLY A 101 3.78 8.65 -17.59
C GLY A 101 4.94 9.49 -17.09
N GLY A 102 5.90 9.78 -17.97
CA GLY A 102 7.12 10.52 -17.60
C GLY A 102 8.03 9.74 -16.66
N ARG A 103 8.86 10.47 -15.87
CA ARG A 103 9.81 9.83 -14.95
C ARG A 103 10.31 10.74 -13.84
N GLU A 104 10.76 10.14 -12.76
CA GLU A 104 11.45 10.82 -11.65
C GLU A 104 10.62 11.95 -11.01
N CYS A 105 9.30 11.81 -11.00
CA CYS A 105 8.39 12.76 -10.36
C CYS A 105 8.07 12.32 -8.93
N GLY A 106 7.86 13.26 -8.02
CA GLY A 106 7.69 12.93 -6.61
C GLY A 106 6.75 13.83 -5.81
N VAL A 107 6.19 13.24 -4.74
CA VAL A 107 5.41 13.92 -3.71
C VAL A 107 6.16 13.73 -2.38
N ILE A 108 6.54 14.83 -1.73
CA ILE A 108 7.51 14.81 -0.63
C ILE A 108 7.05 15.68 0.53
N GLY A 109 6.97 15.11 1.73
CA GLY A 109 6.72 15.85 2.97
C GLY A 109 5.40 16.62 2.98
N CYS A 110 4.37 16.05 2.33
CA CYS A 110 3.04 16.67 2.22
C CYS A 110 2.09 16.16 3.30
N GLU A 111 1.19 17.03 3.74
CA GLU A 111 -0.01 16.69 4.53
C GLU A 111 -1.20 16.53 3.58
N ILE A 112 -1.79 15.32 3.53
CA ILE A 112 -2.81 14.97 2.54
C ILE A 112 -3.98 14.31 3.27
N TYR A 113 -5.13 14.99 3.34
CA TYR A 113 -6.24 14.49 4.13
C TYR A 113 -7.62 15.00 3.67
N GLN A 114 -8.68 14.32 4.15
CA GLN A 114 -10.07 14.64 3.80
C GLN A 114 -10.27 14.65 2.27
N LEU A 115 -9.94 13.53 1.64
CA LEU A 115 -10.08 13.35 0.19
C LEU A 115 -11.27 12.45 -0.13
N GLY A 116 -12.00 12.77 -1.18
CA GLY A 116 -13.04 11.92 -1.72
C GLY A 116 -12.51 10.61 -2.33
N GLY A 117 -11.30 10.63 -2.87
CA GLY A 117 -10.65 9.53 -3.55
C GLY A 117 -9.27 9.15 -2.99
N THR A 118 -8.36 8.84 -3.90
CA THR A 118 -6.98 8.38 -3.64
C THR A 118 -6.07 9.52 -3.21
N GLY A 119 -5.12 9.27 -2.30
CA GLY A 119 -4.12 10.26 -1.89
C GLY A 119 -3.17 10.59 -3.05
N ILE A 120 -2.36 9.63 -3.47
CA ILE A 120 -1.32 9.78 -4.50
C ILE A 120 -1.40 8.63 -5.49
N VAL A 121 -1.40 8.93 -6.79
CA VAL A 121 -1.24 7.95 -7.87
C VAL A 121 0.09 8.17 -8.56
N LEU A 122 0.94 7.15 -8.62
CA LEU A 122 2.21 7.14 -9.34
C LEU A 122 2.16 6.05 -10.40
N SER A 123 2.02 6.45 -11.67
CA SER A 123 1.89 5.52 -12.77
C SER A 123 2.90 5.85 -13.87
N GLY A 124 3.76 4.89 -14.24
CA GLY A 124 4.74 5.09 -15.31
C GLY A 124 5.70 3.93 -15.48
N GLY A 125 6.65 4.12 -16.39
CA GLY A 125 7.57 3.08 -16.83
C GLY A 125 6.95 2.19 -17.92
N ASP A 126 7.79 1.33 -18.50
CA ASP A 126 7.35 0.41 -19.55
C ASP A 126 7.56 -1.05 -19.10
N ARG A 127 6.47 -1.76 -18.89
CA ARG A 127 6.51 -3.16 -18.46
C ARG A 127 7.10 -4.09 -19.52
N LYS A 128 6.98 -3.80 -20.80
CA LYS A 128 7.54 -4.67 -21.84
C LYS A 128 9.07 -4.69 -21.83
N THR A 129 9.67 -3.56 -21.52
CA THR A 129 11.13 -3.40 -21.43
C THR A 129 11.65 -3.39 -20.00
N LEU A 130 10.77 -3.46 -18.99
CA LEU A 130 11.07 -3.27 -17.58
C LEU A 130 11.78 -1.93 -17.28
N THR A 131 11.50 -0.91 -18.11
CA THR A 131 12.09 0.43 -17.93
C THR A 131 11.38 1.16 -16.80
N PRO A 132 12.08 1.59 -15.72
CA PRO A 132 11.45 2.19 -14.56
C PRO A 132 11.03 3.64 -14.76
N ALA A 133 9.90 4.02 -14.18
CA ALA A 133 9.48 5.41 -14.05
C ALA A 133 10.26 6.17 -12.97
N ARG A 134 10.64 5.49 -11.89
CA ARG A 134 11.27 6.08 -10.69
C ARG A 134 10.45 7.20 -10.08
N HIS A 135 9.12 7.08 -10.08
CA HIS A 135 8.25 7.99 -9.34
C HIS A 135 8.27 7.64 -7.86
N TYR A 136 8.07 8.62 -6.99
CA TYR A 136 8.19 8.39 -5.55
C TYR A 136 7.23 9.22 -4.70
N ALA A 137 6.78 8.63 -3.59
CA ALA A 137 6.03 9.26 -2.51
C ALA A 137 6.84 9.10 -1.22
N LEU A 138 7.41 10.20 -0.72
CA LEU A 138 8.34 10.19 0.41
C LEU A 138 7.88 11.07 1.55
N ASN A 139 7.85 10.49 2.75
CA ASN A 139 7.64 11.22 4.00
C ASN A 139 6.34 12.04 4.03
N ASN A 140 5.26 11.51 3.44
CA ASN A 140 3.95 12.16 3.45
C ASN A 140 3.09 11.62 4.59
N HIS A 141 2.29 12.50 5.19
CA HIS A 141 1.24 12.13 6.11
C HIS A 141 -0.10 12.10 5.37
N ILE A 142 -0.71 10.92 5.25
CA ILE A 142 -1.90 10.71 4.41
C ILE A 142 -2.98 10.02 5.24
N HIS A 143 -4.10 10.70 5.46
CA HIS A 143 -5.17 10.16 6.28
C HIS A 143 -6.55 10.65 5.83
N GLN A 144 -7.62 9.97 6.28
CA GLN A 144 -9.00 10.34 5.94
C GLN A 144 -9.22 10.52 4.42
N TYR A 145 -8.66 9.60 3.64
CA TYR A 145 -8.88 9.50 2.19
C TYR A 145 -10.00 8.49 1.88
N GLY A 146 -10.47 8.44 0.63
CA GLY A 146 -11.53 7.53 0.23
C GLY A 146 -12.90 7.89 0.82
N GLN A 147 -13.18 9.17 1.10
CA GLN A 147 -14.40 9.60 1.79
C GLN A 147 -15.67 9.42 0.93
N TRP A 148 -15.53 9.52 -0.40
CA TRP A 148 -16.62 9.28 -1.36
C TRP A 148 -16.44 7.93 -2.05
N LYS A 149 -15.26 7.67 -2.59
CA LYS A 149 -14.90 6.37 -3.16
C LYS A 149 -14.37 5.47 -2.05
N ARG A 150 -15.27 4.84 -1.30
CA ARG A 150 -14.93 4.06 -0.09
C ARG A 150 -14.03 2.86 -0.37
N MET A 151 -14.12 2.24 -1.55
CA MET A 151 -13.36 1.04 -1.93
C MET A 151 -12.37 1.35 -3.04
N TYR A 152 -11.19 0.69 -3.01
CA TYR A 152 -10.14 0.80 -4.01
C TYR A 152 -9.64 2.24 -4.26
N ALA A 153 -9.63 3.06 -3.21
CA ALA A 153 -9.03 4.39 -3.18
C ALA A 153 -7.91 4.41 -2.13
N PRO A 154 -6.67 3.98 -2.45
CA PRO A 154 -5.57 3.90 -1.50
C PRO A 154 -4.97 5.27 -1.14
N ALA A 155 -4.18 5.33 -0.05
CA ALA A 155 -3.33 6.49 0.21
C ALA A 155 -2.29 6.66 -0.91
N VAL A 156 -1.68 5.55 -1.37
CA VAL A 156 -0.70 5.55 -2.45
C VAL A 156 -0.98 4.39 -3.41
N ALA A 157 -1.12 4.70 -4.70
CA ALA A 157 -1.18 3.71 -5.78
C ALA A 157 0.11 3.72 -6.60
N LEU A 158 0.77 2.57 -6.73
CA LEU A 158 1.97 2.37 -7.54
C LEU A 158 1.62 1.52 -8.76
N VAL A 159 1.84 2.05 -9.97
CA VAL A 159 1.45 1.39 -11.22
C VAL A 159 2.60 1.43 -12.23
N GLY A 160 2.85 0.31 -12.91
CA GLY A 160 3.85 0.21 -13.98
C GLY A 160 5.16 -0.38 -13.51
N VAL A 161 6.28 0.35 -13.59
CA VAL A 161 7.59 -0.19 -13.22
C VAL A 161 8.35 0.77 -12.33
N GLY A 162 8.88 0.24 -11.21
CA GLY A 162 9.87 0.94 -10.40
C GLY A 162 9.41 2.25 -9.80
N CYS A 163 8.30 2.24 -9.10
CA CYS A 163 7.87 3.33 -8.24
C CYS A 163 8.20 3.02 -6.77
N ARG A 164 8.30 4.05 -5.94
CA ARG A 164 8.66 3.93 -4.52
C ARG A 164 7.66 4.64 -3.61
N ALA A 165 7.29 3.99 -2.51
CA ALA A 165 6.58 4.61 -1.39
C ALA A 165 7.40 4.38 -0.11
N ALA A 166 7.91 5.47 0.50
CA ALA A 166 8.78 5.32 1.66
C ALA A 166 8.55 6.40 2.73
N HIS A 167 8.71 6.01 3.99
CA HIS A 167 8.57 6.88 5.16
C HIS A 167 7.22 7.58 5.30
N ASN A 168 6.17 7.09 4.62
CA ASN A 168 4.85 7.69 4.75
C ASN A 168 4.13 7.15 6.00
N LEU A 169 3.31 8.00 6.62
CA LEU A 169 2.33 7.61 7.61
C LEU A 169 0.95 7.60 6.94
N MET A 170 0.26 6.47 6.97
CA MET A 170 -1.03 6.28 6.32
C MET A 170 -2.04 5.67 7.30
N HIS A 171 -3.15 6.36 7.55
CA HIS A 171 -4.13 5.89 8.53
C HIS A 171 -5.54 6.45 8.32
N ASP A 172 -6.48 5.93 9.13
CA ASP A 172 -7.88 6.33 9.21
C ASP A 172 -8.58 6.33 7.85
N ALA A 173 -8.71 5.13 7.26
CA ALA A 173 -9.31 4.97 5.96
C ALA A 173 -10.22 3.74 5.84
N PRO A 174 -11.24 3.80 4.98
CA PRO A 174 -12.21 2.70 4.82
C PRO A 174 -11.62 1.46 4.17
N HIS A 175 -10.58 1.62 3.35
CA HIS A 175 -9.96 0.55 2.58
C HIS A 175 -8.41 0.61 2.66
N GLN A 176 -7.71 0.06 1.69
CA GLN A 176 -6.27 -0.15 1.65
C GLN A 176 -5.42 1.13 1.74
N ALA A 177 -4.21 1.04 2.31
CA ALA A 177 -3.24 2.13 2.33
C ALA A 177 -2.43 2.19 1.03
N ILE A 178 -1.88 1.06 0.59
CA ILE A 178 -1.09 1.00 -0.65
C ILE A 178 -1.67 -0.07 -1.56
N SER A 179 -1.92 0.30 -2.81
CA SER A 179 -2.13 -0.66 -3.90
C SER A 179 -0.95 -0.61 -4.86
N PHE A 180 -0.56 -1.78 -5.39
CA PHE A 180 0.48 -1.81 -6.41
C PHE A 180 0.14 -2.78 -7.54
N SER A 181 0.60 -2.43 -8.74
CA SER A 181 0.48 -3.27 -9.93
C SER A 181 1.64 -3.00 -10.88
N GLY A 182 2.21 -4.07 -11.44
CA GLY A 182 3.39 -3.99 -12.29
C GLY A 182 4.63 -4.57 -11.63
N ASN A 183 5.79 -3.98 -11.88
CA ASN A 183 7.05 -4.63 -11.61
C ASN A 183 8.00 -3.76 -10.80
N ASP A 184 8.81 -4.40 -9.96
CA ASP A 184 9.98 -3.80 -9.31
C ASP A 184 9.67 -2.55 -8.47
N HIS A 185 8.55 -2.51 -7.79
CA HIS A 185 8.23 -1.44 -6.84
C HIS A 185 8.99 -1.63 -5.53
N LEU A 186 9.23 -0.52 -4.82
CA LEU A 186 9.82 -0.52 -3.49
C LEU A 186 8.88 0.16 -2.48
N ILE A 187 8.43 -0.61 -1.49
CA ILE A 187 7.52 -0.15 -0.42
C ILE A 187 8.25 -0.35 0.90
N GLU A 188 8.76 0.75 1.49
CA GLU A 188 9.64 0.61 2.64
C GLU A 188 9.50 1.73 3.67
N TYR A 189 9.82 1.40 4.92
CA TYR A 189 9.83 2.34 6.05
C TYR A 189 8.51 3.09 6.26
N ASN A 190 7.38 2.59 5.78
CA ASN A 190 6.09 3.21 6.01
C ASN A 190 5.50 2.73 7.34
N GLU A 191 4.72 3.60 7.98
CA GLU A 191 3.85 3.26 9.09
C GLU A 191 2.39 3.27 8.61
N ILE A 192 1.67 2.17 8.86
CA ILE A 192 0.31 1.97 8.37
C ILE A 192 -0.56 1.45 9.50
N HIS A 193 -1.65 2.16 9.82
CA HIS A 193 -2.57 1.71 10.86
C HIS A 193 -4.00 2.19 10.63
N HIS A 194 -4.97 1.53 11.28
CA HIS A 194 -6.39 1.90 11.20
C HIS A 194 -6.87 2.13 9.76
N VAL A 195 -6.46 1.26 8.84
CA VAL A 195 -6.97 1.19 7.47
C VAL A 195 -7.83 -0.07 7.29
N CYS A 196 -8.51 -0.21 6.17
CA CYS A 196 -9.48 -1.28 5.90
C CYS A 196 -10.66 -1.29 6.89
N GLN A 197 -11.05 -0.14 7.45
CA GLN A 197 -12.08 -0.05 8.49
C GLN A 197 -13.47 -0.48 8.02
N GLU A 198 -13.74 -0.48 6.71
CA GLU A 198 -15.03 -0.85 6.13
C GLU A 198 -14.95 -2.09 5.20
N ALA A 199 -13.85 -2.82 5.26
CA ALA A 199 -13.61 -3.99 4.42
C ALA A 199 -13.07 -5.18 5.23
N ASN A 200 -13.37 -6.40 4.78
CA ASN A 200 -12.83 -7.63 5.35
C ASN A 200 -12.07 -8.48 4.31
N ASP A 201 -12.23 -8.18 3.03
CA ASP A 201 -11.49 -8.79 1.93
C ASP A 201 -10.61 -7.73 1.27
N ALA A 202 -9.62 -7.25 2.02
CA ALA A 202 -8.66 -6.25 1.62
C ALA A 202 -7.37 -6.40 2.40
N GLY A 203 -6.29 -5.79 1.91
CA GLY A 203 -5.03 -5.68 2.61
C GLY A 203 -4.59 -4.23 2.78
N ALA A 204 -3.89 -3.92 3.87
CA ALA A 204 -3.26 -2.60 4.01
C ALA A 204 -2.32 -2.31 2.84
N ILE A 205 -1.57 -3.33 2.39
CA ILE A 205 -0.82 -3.33 1.14
C ILE A 205 -1.39 -4.45 0.26
N TYR A 206 -1.86 -4.12 -0.93
CA TYR A 206 -2.63 -5.04 -1.77
C TYR A 206 -2.15 -5.08 -3.23
N ALA A 207 -2.07 -6.28 -3.79
CA ALA A 207 -1.96 -6.54 -5.22
C ALA A 207 -2.60 -7.88 -5.57
N GLY A 208 -3.00 -8.07 -6.83
CA GLY A 208 -3.64 -9.35 -7.19
C GLY A 208 -3.69 -9.66 -8.67
N ARG A 209 -3.86 -10.97 -8.93
CA ARG A 209 -4.31 -11.61 -10.18
C ARG A 209 -3.40 -11.39 -11.38
N ASP A 210 -2.06 -11.50 -11.21
CA ASP A 210 -1.13 -11.47 -12.35
C ASP A 210 0.21 -12.16 -12.03
N TRP A 211 0.60 -13.18 -12.80
CA TRP A 211 1.88 -13.87 -12.65
C TRP A 211 3.08 -13.01 -13.03
N THR A 212 2.87 -12.03 -13.90
CA THR A 212 3.93 -11.20 -14.46
C THR A 212 4.31 -9.99 -13.61
N MET A 213 3.49 -9.64 -12.63
CA MET A 213 3.76 -8.53 -11.72
C MET A 213 4.70 -8.97 -10.60
N ARG A 214 6.01 -8.92 -10.86
CA ARG A 214 7.06 -9.47 -10.00
C ARG A 214 8.10 -8.42 -9.60
N GLY A 215 8.98 -8.80 -8.67
CA GLY A 215 10.14 -8.01 -8.27
C GLY A 215 9.86 -6.93 -7.24
N THR A 216 8.62 -6.78 -6.78
CA THR A 216 8.27 -5.82 -5.72
C THR A 216 8.84 -6.27 -4.39
N VAL A 217 9.41 -5.30 -3.65
CA VAL A 217 9.95 -5.49 -2.31
C VAL A 217 9.15 -4.65 -1.32
N ILE A 218 8.60 -5.31 -0.30
CA ILE A 218 7.89 -4.70 0.82
C ILE A 218 8.73 -4.93 2.06
N ARG A 219 9.45 -3.90 2.52
CA ARG A 219 10.41 -4.07 3.61
C ARG A 219 10.39 -2.94 4.65
N TYR A 220 10.73 -3.29 5.88
CA TYR A 220 10.89 -2.34 6.98
C TYR A 220 9.67 -1.43 7.19
N ASN A 221 8.46 -1.94 6.95
CA ASN A 221 7.24 -1.23 7.26
C ASN A 221 6.73 -1.66 8.63
N PHE A 222 6.07 -0.75 9.33
CA PHE A 222 5.32 -1.05 10.54
C PHE A 222 3.83 -1.01 10.25
N MET A 223 3.17 -2.16 10.33
CA MET A 223 1.72 -2.28 10.13
C MET A 223 1.07 -2.69 11.45
N HIS A 224 0.10 -1.91 11.93
CA HIS A 224 -0.54 -2.20 13.20
C HIS A 224 -2.02 -1.82 13.25
N HIS A 225 -2.76 -2.51 14.13
CA HIS A 225 -4.20 -2.26 14.34
C HIS A 225 -5.00 -2.27 13.03
N ILE A 226 -4.83 -3.34 12.23
CA ILE A 226 -5.56 -3.58 10.99
C ILE A 226 -6.48 -4.77 11.20
N THR A 227 -7.67 -4.47 11.71
CA THR A 227 -8.61 -5.49 12.18
C THR A 227 -9.79 -5.75 11.25
N GLY A 228 -9.95 -4.90 10.21
CA GLY A 228 -11.09 -4.99 9.30
C GLY A 228 -12.39 -4.46 9.89
N PHE A 229 -13.45 -4.54 9.10
CA PHE A 229 -14.77 -4.10 9.53
C PHE A 229 -15.34 -5.04 10.62
N GLN A 230 -15.76 -4.47 11.74
CA GLN A 230 -16.28 -5.21 12.91
C GLN A 230 -15.31 -6.28 13.44
N ASP A 231 -14.01 -6.01 13.41
CA ASP A 231 -12.95 -6.93 13.86
C ASP A 231 -12.97 -8.32 13.20
N LYS A 232 -13.61 -8.45 12.02
CA LYS A 232 -13.69 -9.73 11.30
C LYS A 232 -12.40 -10.11 10.59
N GLY A 233 -11.44 -9.21 10.57
CA GLY A 233 -10.12 -9.44 10.01
C GLY A 233 -9.92 -8.77 8.65
N CYS A 234 -8.71 -8.21 8.50
CA CYS A 234 -8.19 -7.71 7.25
C CYS A 234 -6.69 -7.96 7.21
N MET A 235 -6.12 -8.03 6.02
CA MET A 235 -4.73 -8.47 5.84
C MET A 235 -3.75 -7.30 5.99
N GLY A 236 -2.53 -7.59 6.43
CA GLY A 236 -1.42 -6.64 6.37
C GLY A 236 -0.93 -6.48 4.94
N VAL A 237 -0.23 -7.48 4.44
CA VAL A 237 0.12 -7.61 3.01
C VAL A 237 -0.74 -8.70 2.39
N TYR A 238 -1.50 -8.36 1.38
CA TYR A 238 -2.37 -9.29 0.67
C TYR A 238 -1.93 -9.43 -0.80
N LEU A 239 -1.26 -10.53 -1.11
CA LEU A 239 -0.91 -10.94 -2.46
C LEU A 239 -2.03 -11.86 -2.98
N ASP A 240 -3.07 -11.22 -3.53
CA ASP A 240 -4.32 -11.87 -3.87
C ASP A 240 -4.26 -12.58 -5.23
N ASP A 241 -5.16 -13.55 -5.43
CA ASP A 241 -5.43 -14.22 -6.70
C ASP A 241 -4.19 -14.56 -7.53
N MET A 242 -3.37 -15.47 -7.01
CA MET A 242 -2.16 -15.98 -7.64
C MET A 242 -1.11 -14.89 -7.98
N PHE A 243 -1.08 -13.79 -7.23
CA PHE A 243 -0.03 -12.78 -7.38
C PHE A 243 1.34 -13.33 -6.95
N CYS A 244 2.40 -13.03 -7.69
CA CYS A 244 3.67 -13.76 -7.60
C CYS A 244 4.89 -12.86 -7.36
N GLY A 245 6.02 -13.50 -6.96
CA GLY A 245 7.35 -12.92 -7.02
C GLY A 245 7.55 -11.65 -6.19
N THR A 246 6.95 -11.58 -5.01
CA THR A 246 7.06 -10.46 -4.08
C THR A 246 7.83 -10.88 -2.83
N ALA A 247 8.70 -9.99 -2.33
CA ALA A 247 9.39 -10.19 -1.06
C ALA A 247 8.78 -9.31 0.03
N ILE A 248 8.39 -9.95 1.13
CA ILE A 248 7.92 -9.34 2.37
C ILE A 248 9.02 -9.55 3.39
N ARG A 249 9.87 -8.51 3.63
CA ARG A 249 11.11 -8.66 4.40
C ARG A 249 11.30 -7.59 5.47
N GLY A 250 11.65 -7.99 6.70
CA GLY A 250 12.01 -7.06 7.76
C GLY A 250 10.89 -6.13 8.20
N ASN A 251 9.62 -6.52 7.99
CA ASN A 251 8.48 -5.73 8.45
C ASN A 251 8.10 -6.09 9.88
N VAL A 252 7.45 -5.17 10.57
CA VAL A 252 6.84 -5.38 11.87
C VAL A 252 5.32 -5.36 11.73
N PHE A 253 4.67 -6.42 12.19
CA PHE A 253 3.22 -6.54 12.23
C PHE A 253 2.76 -6.67 13.68
N TYR A 254 1.84 -5.79 14.09
CA TYR A 254 1.27 -5.82 15.42
C TYR A 254 -0.25 -5.70 15.37
N ARG A 255 -0.94 -6.71 15.90
CA ARG A 255 -2.41 -6.80 15.85
C ARG A 255 -2.97 -6.66 14.44
N VAL A 256 -2.44 -7.49 13.53
CA VAL A 256 -2.88 -7.59 12.14
C VAL A 256 -3.39 -9.00 11.89
N VAL A 257 -4.61 -9.13 11.41
CA VAL A 257 -5.17 -10.44 11.04
C VAL A 257 -4.64 -10.85 9.67
N ARG A 258 -4.13 -12.10 9.53
CA ARG A 258 -3.47 -12.58 8.30
C ARG A 258 -2.40 -11.59 7.82
N ALA A 259 -1.39 -11.38 8.69
CA ALA A 259 -0.42 -10.29 8.47
C ALA A 259 0.32 -10.39 7.13
N ALA A 260 0.74 -11.59 6.70
CA ALA A 260 1.24 -11.85 5.35
C ALA A 260 0.38 -12.94 4.69
N PHE A 261 -0.41 -12.59 3.69
CA PHE A 261 -1.28 -13.51 2.97
C PHE A 261 -0.86 -13.69 1.52
N ILE A 262 -0.48 -14.93 1.16
CA ILE A 262 -0.18 -15.37 -0.21
C ILE A 262 -1.37 -16.18 -0.72
N GLY A 263 -2.24 -15.54 -1.50
CA GLY A 263 -3.46 -16.12 -2.06
C GLY A 263 -3.19 -16.93 -3.32
N GLY A 264 -2.62 -18.14 -3.19
CA GLY A 264 -2.33 -19.04 -4.31
C GLY A 264 -1.20 -18.61 -5.23
N GLY A 265 -0.46 -17.56 -4.87
CA GLY A 265 0.71 -17.07 -5.62
C GLY A 265 1.92 -17.97 -5.47
N ARG A 266 2.96 -17.71 -6.28
CA ARG A 266 4.20 -18.48 -6.28
C ARG A 266 5.44 -17.58 -6.27
N ASP A 267 6.57 -18.16 -5.88
CA ASP A 267 7.88 -17.48 -5.85
C ASP A 267 7.90 -16.25 -4.93
N CYS A 268 7.11 -16.28 -3.84
CA CYS A 268 7.07 -15.22 -2.84
C CYS A 268 8.00 -15.54 -1.67
N LEU A 269 8.58 -14.50 -1.08
CA LEU A 269 9.47 -14.61 0.07
C LEU A 269 8.86 -13.87 1.27
N VAL A 270 8.75 -14.57 2.41
CA VAL A 270 8.39 -13.97 3.71
C VAL A 270 9.58 -14.18 4.65
N GLU A 271 10.37 -13.13 4.87
CA GLU A 271 11.67 -13.27 5.51
C GLU A 271 11.96 -12.18 6.53
N ASN A 272 12.57 -12.56 7.63
CA ASN A 272 13.10 -11.63 8.65
C ASN A 272 12.03 -10.64 9.18
N ASN A 273 10.77 -11.04 9.22
CA ASN A 273 9.70 -10.21 9.76
C ASN A 273 9.49 -10.50 11.25
N LEU A 274 8.93 -9.52 11.95
CA LEU A 274 8.50 -9.64 13.33
C LEU A 274 6.96 -9.58 13.37
N PHE A 275 6.34 -10.68 13.81
CA PHE A 275 4.90 -10.80 13.93
C PHE A 275 4.51 -10.85 15.41
N ILE A 276 3.69 -9.89 15.85
CA ILE A 276 3.28 -9.73 17.25
C ILE A 276 1.75 -9.67 17.29
N ASP A 277 1.14 -10.55 18.08
CA ASP A 277 -0.33 -10.65 18.21
C ASP A 277 -1.06 -10.71 16.84
N SER A 278 -0.41 -11.25 15.80
CA SER A 278 -1.00 -11.46 14.49
C SER A 278 -1.60 -12.87 14.39
N ASN A 279 -2.82 -12.98 13.88
CA ASN A 279 -3.55 -14.26 13.94
C ASN A 279 -4.39 -14.54 12.67
N PRO A 280 -3.93 -15.42 11.76
CA PRO A 280 -2.58 -15.97 11.71
C PRO A 280 -1.54 -14.91 11.28
N ALA A 281 -0.25 -15.17 11.58
CA ALA A 281 0.85 -14.34 11.09
C ALA A 281 1.03 -14.51 9.58
N VAL A 282 1.10 -15.76 9.11
CA VAL A 282 1.20 -16.09 7.68
C VAL A 282 0.00 -16.92 7.24
N HIS A 283 -0.55 -16.61 6.07
CA HIS A 283 -1.57 -17.42 5.42
C HIS A 283 -1.12 -17.76 4.00
N LEU A 284 -1.18 -19.03 3.64
CA LEU A 284 -0.91 -19.53 2.29
C LEU A 284 -2.03 -20.47 1.86
N ASP A 285 -2.70 -20.16 0.76
CA ASP A 285 -3.71 -21.03 0.15
C ASP A 285 -3.30 -21.54 -1.24
N ALA A 286 -4.12 -22.41 -1.81
CA ALA A 286 -3.94 -23.02 -3.11
C ALA A 286 -5.20 -22.83 -3.98
N ARG A 287 -5.75 -21.63 -3.99
CA ARG A 287 -7.03 -21.31 -4.64
C ARG A 287 -7.11 -21.70 -6.10
N ALA A 288 -6.01 -21.64 -6.85
CA ALA A 288 -5.96 -22.08 -8.25
C ALA A 288 -5.94 -23.61 -8.42
N LEU A 289 -5.75 -24.40 -7.36
CA LEU A 289 -6.03 -25.84 -7.31
C LEU A 289 -7.44 -26.14 -6.77
N GLY A 290 -8.28 -25.12 -6.70
CA GLY A 290 -9.64 -25.18 -6.17
C GLY A 290 -10.57 -24.20 -6.91
N TRP A 291 -11.23 -23.31 -6.17
CA TRP A 291 -12.29 -22.45 -6.67
C TRP A 291 -11.86 -21.46 -7.77
N ALA A 292 -10.58 -21.10 -7.84
CA ALA A 292 -10.03 -20.17 -8.83
C ALA A 292 -9.30 -20.87 -9.98
N ALA A 293 -9.47 -22.20 -10.16
CA ALA A 293 -8.79 -22.98 -11.20
C ALA A 293 -9.04 -22.45 -12.62
N ASP A 294 -10.23 -21.96 -12.91
CA ASP A 294 -10.63 -21.45 -14.23
C ASP A 294 -9.88 -20.17 -14.62
N HIS A 295 -9.30 -19.46 -13.68
CA HIS A 295 -8.45 -18.29 -13.99
C HIS A 295 -7.10 -18.67 -14.60
N VAL A 296 -6.61 -19.89 -14.38
CA VAL A 296 -5.29 -20.33 -14.87
C VAL A 296 -5.24 -20.34 -16.39
N PRO A 297 -6.12 -21.08 -17.13
CA PRO A 297 -6.10 -21.09 -18.59
C PRO A 297 -6.64 -19.82 -19.24
N THR A 298 -7.31 -18.96 -18.48
CA THR A 298 -7.96 -17.74 -18.98
C THR A 298 -7.13 -16.50 -18.60
N THR A 299 -7.58 -15.75 -17.63
CA THR A 299 -7.01 -14.44 -17.23
C THR A 299 -5.52 -14.48 -16.96
N MET A 300 -5.01 -15.50 -16.27
CA MET A 300 -3.60 -15.58 -15.90
C MET A 300 -2.72 -15.85 -17.12
N THR A 301 -3.11 -16.80 -17.98
CA THR A 301 -2.40 -17.12 -19.21
C THR A 301 -2.48 -15.98 -20.23
N GLU A 302 -3.62 -15.29 -20.33
CA GLU A 302 -3.80 -14.13 -21.19
C GLU A 302 -2.83 -12.99 -20.79
N ARG A 303 -2.78 -12.65 -19.50
CA ARG A 303 -1.87 -11.63 -18.96
C ARG A 303 -0.41 -12.00 -19.12
N LEU A 304 -0.07 -13.29 -18.94
CA LEU A 304 1.27 -13.79 -19.17
C LEU A 304 1.71 -13.58 -20.62
N ARG A 305 0.88 -13.98 -21.60
CA ARG A 305 1.16 -13.87 -23.03
C ARG A 305 1.21 -12.42 -23.53
N ALA A 306 0.64 -11.47 -22.80
CA ALA A 306 0.74 -10.06 -23.10
C ALA A 306 2.14 -9.45 -22.82
N MET A 307 3.00 -10.19 -22.11
CA MET A 307 4.37 -9.78 -21.79
C MET A 307 5.39 -10.67 -22.52
N PRO A 308 6.58 -10.13 -22.89
CA PRO A 308 7.64 -10.91 -23.54
C PRO A 308 8.44 -11.76 -22.53
N TYR A 309 7.74 -12.55 -21.70
CA TYR A 309 8.28 -13.19 -20.49
C TYR A 309 9.40 -14.21 -20.76
N GLN A 310 9.52 -14.73 -21.98
CA GLN A 310 10.55 -15.68 -22.40
C GLN A 310 11.78 -15.02 -23.04
N GLN A 311 11.77 -13.69 -23.21
CA GLN A 311 12.85 -12.92 -23.84
C GLN A 311 13.49 -11.94 -22.86
N PRO A 312 14.75 -11.54 -23.02
CA PRO A 312 15.32 -10.43 -22.27
C PRO A 312 14.53 -9.12 -22.47
N PRO A 313 14.41 -8.29 -21.44
CA PRO A 313 15.02 -8.42 -20.11
C PRO A 313 14.21 -9.31 -19.14
N TRP A 314 13.04 -9.79 -19.52
CA TRP A 314 12.13 -10.56 -18.66
C TRP A 314 12.70 -11.90 -18.21
N SER A 315 13.26 -12.68 -19.17
CA SER A 315 13.84 -14.00 -18.87
C SER A 315 15.07 -13.94 -17.96
N GLU A 316 15.81 -12.84 -18.02
CA GLU A 316 16.96 -12.60 -17.15
C GLU A 316 16.52 -12.12 -15.75
N ARG A 317 15.53 -11.24 -15.71
CA ARG A 317 15.03 -10.64 -14.47
C ARG A 317 14.14 -11.58 -13.65
N TYR A 318 13.33 -12.39 -14.33
CA TYR A 318 12.37 -13.32 -13.71
C TYR A 318 12.49 -14.73 -14.30
N PRO A 319 13.61 -15.44 -14.13
CA PRO A 319 13.85 -16.73 -14.76
C PRO A 319 12.81 -17.80 -14.39
N ALA A 320 12.26 -17.76 -13.18
CA ALA A 320 11.19 -18.68 -12.73
C ALA A 320 9.89 -18.53 -13.54
N LEU A 321 9.69 -17.40 -14.24
CA LEU A 321 8.49 -17.18 -15.05
C LEU A 321 8.56 -17.88 -16.41
N VAL A 322 9.76 -18.11 -16.93
CA VAL A 322 9.98 -18.60 -18.32
C VAL A 322 9.26 -19.92 -18.58
N ARG A 323 9.26 -20.82 -17.59
CA ARG A 323 8.67 -22.16 -17.68
C ARG A 323 7.38 -22.34 -16.88
N ILE A 324 6.75 -21.28 -16.45
CA ILE A 324 5.60 -21.34 -15.55
C ILE A 324 4.47 -22.24 -16.06
N LEU A 325 4.20 -22.25 -17.38
CA LEU A 325 3.16 -23.07 -17.99
C LEU A 325 3.49 -24.58 -18.02
N GLU A 326 4.76 -24.94 -17.88
CA GLU A 326 5.27 -26.31 -17.87
C GLU A 326 5.34 -26.89 -16.44
N GLU A 327 5.26 -26.01 -15.43
CA GLU A 327 5.54 -26.33 -14.02
C GLU A 327 4.31 -26.17 -13.12
N GLU A 328 3.20 -26.85 -13.45
CA GLU A 328 1.95 -26.79 -12.66
C GLU A 328 1.50 -25.34 -12.38
N PRO A 329 1.08 -24.59 -13.40
CA PRO A 329 0.88 -23.13 -13.30
C PRO A 329 -0.10 -22.68 -12.21
N GLY A 330 -1.06 -23.54 -11.82
CA GLY A 330 -1.98 -23.27 -10.71
C GLY A 330 -1.43 -23.58 -9.32
N ALA A 331 -0.27 -24.24 -9.21
CA ALA A 331 0.29 -24.60 -7.92
C ALA A 331 1.05 -23.44 -7.28
N PRO A 332 0.92 -23.20 -5.96
CA PRO A 332 1.60 -22.11 -5.24
C PRO A 332 3.07 -22.47 -4.93
N ARG A 333 3.87 -22.76 -5.95
CA ARG A 333 5.25 -23.26 -5.85
C ARG A 333 6.25 -22.16 -5.51
N GLY A 334 7.37 -22.57 -4.88
CA GLY A 334 8.53 -21.70 -4.67
C GLY A 334 8.34 -20.61 -3.62
N ASN A 335 7.30 -20.71 -2.82
CA ASN A 335 7.13 -19.82 -1.68
C ASN A 335 8.06 -20.23 -0.55
N LEU A 336 8.81 -19.26 -0.01
CA LEU A 336 9.77 -19.49 1.07
C LEU A 336 9.43 -18.59 2.27
N ILE A 337 9.26 -19.22 3.45
CA ILE A 337 8.94 -18.55 4.71
C ILE A 337 10.08 -18.83 5.67
N ARG A 338 10.94 -17.84 5.96
CA ARG A 338 12.13 -18.10 6.76
C ARG A 338 12.60 -16.93 7.61
N ARG A 339 13.35 -17.26 8.66
CA ARG A 339 14.00 -16.30 9.56
C ARG A 339 13.05 -15.26 10.14
N ASN A 340 11.78 -15.63 10.34
CA ASN A 340 10.81 -14.77 10.97
C ASN A 340 10.76 -15.02 12.48
N VAL A 341 10.39 -13.99 13.22
CA VAL A 341 10.12 -14.09 14.66
C VAL A 341 8.62 -13.92 14.86
N PHE A 342 8.00 -14.86 15.54
CA PHE A 342 6.58 -14.85 15.86
C PHE A 342 6.33 -14.94 17.36
N PHE A 343 5.51 -14.03 17.85
CA PHE A 343 4.99 -14.01 19.21
C PHE A 343 3.49 -13.72 19.19
N GLY A 344 2.66 -14.77 19.37
CA GLY A 344 1.22 -14.65 19.19
C GLY A 344 0.48 -15.97 19.36
N ARG A 345 -0.70 -16.11 18.73
CA ARG A 345 -1.58 -17.27 18.90
C ARG A 345 -1.50 -18.30 17.79
N GLN A 346 -1.37 -17.84 16.55
CA GLN A 346 -1.35 -18.73 15.38
C GLN A 346 -0.29 -18.23 14.39
N TRP A 347 0.74 -19.04 14.19
CA TRP A 347 1.81 -18.76 13.25
C TRP A 347 1.33 -18.87 11.81
N LEU A 348 0.87 -20.04 11.41
CA LEU A 348 0.58 -20.36 10.02
C LEU A 348 -0.84 -20.88 9.85
N SER A 349 -1.55 -20.36 8.84
CA SER A 349 -2.75 -20.92 8.26
C SER A 349 -2.41 -21.45 6.87
N LEU A 350 -2.42 -22.76 6.69
CA LEU A 350 -1.98 -23.43 5.46
C LEU A 350 -3.10 -24.26 4.87
N ASP A 351 -3.46 -23.98 3.61
CA ASP A 351 -4.32 -24.87 2.83
C ASP A 351 -3.60 -26.23 2.64
N PRO A 352 -4.24 -27.36 2.96
CA PRO A 352 -3.65 -28.68 2.76
C PRO A 352 -3.09 -28.93 1.35
N LYS A 353 -3.71 -28.36 0.31
CA LYS A 353 -3.25 -28.44 -1.08
C LYS A 353 -1.99 -27.61 -1.34
N ALA A 354 -1.70 -26.59 -0.53
CA ALA A 354 -0.48 -25.79 -0.64
C ALA A 354 0.73 -26.47 0.01
N LYS A 355 0.51 -27.41 0.93
CA LYS A 355 1.57 -28.04 1.73
C LYS A 355 2.73 -28.64 0.92
N PRO A 356 2.56 -29.25 -0.25
CA PRO A 356 3.67 -29.79 -1.04
C PRO A 356 4.53 -28.74 -1.73
N TYR A 357 4.14 -27.47 -1.75
CA TYR A 357 4.67 -26.44 -2.64
C TYR A 357 5.37 -25.27 -1.95
N TYR A 358 5.44 -25.25 -0.61
CA TYR A 358 6.13 -24.20 0.13
C TYR A 358 7.30 -24.76 0.93
N GLN A 359 8.20 -23.89 1.31
CA GLN A 359 9.33 -24.20 2.17
C GLN A 359 9.30 -23.29 3.40
N GLU A 360 9.59 -23.88 4.54
CA GLU A 360 9.70 -23.20 5.82
C GLU A 360 11.07 -23.52 6.47
N GLU A 361 11.82 -22.47 6.83
CA GLU A 361 13.18 -22.60 7.35
C GLU A 361 13.41 -21.60 8.50
N ASP A 362 14.07 -22.03 9.57
CA ASP A 362 14.63 -21.16 10.61
C ASP A 362 13.69 -20.08 11.17
N ASN A 363 12.39 -20.37 11.34
CA ASN A 363 11.48 -19.44 11.99
C ASN A 363 11.51 -19.64 13.52
N LEU A 364 11.56 -18.56 14.30
CA LEU A 364 11.54 -18.59 15.75
C LEU A 364 10.13 -18.32 16.26
N LEU A 365 9.52 -19.32 16.87
CA LEU A 365 8.13 -19.31 17.32
C LEU A 365 8.05 -19.35 18.85
N ASP A 366 7.08 -18.62 19.42
CA ASP A 366 6.68 -18.70 20.83
C ASP A 366 7.80 -18.42 21.85
N VAL A 367 8.76 -17.58 21.46
CA VAL A 367 9.82 -17.08 22.35
C VAL A 367 9.53 -15.60 22.62
N ASP A 368 9.49 -15.22 23.91
CA ASP A 368 9.38 -13.79 24.26
C ASP A 368 10.58 -13.03 23.68
N PRO A 369 10.35 -12.10 22.74
CA PRO A 369 11.44 -11.41 22.06
C PRO A 369 12.17 -10.39 22.92
N LEU A 370 11.65 -10.04 24.11
CA LEU A 370 12.17 -9.00 24.99
C LEU A 370 12.29 -7.65 24.28
N PHE A 371 11.14 -7.00 24.11
CA PHE A 371 11.07 -5.67 23.50
C PHE A 371 11.58 -4.57 24.43
N VAL A 372 12.01 -3.46 23.88
CA VAL A 372 12.45 -2.27 24.65
C VAL A 372 11.29 -1.70 25.46
N ASP A 373 10.11 -1.44 24.82
CA ASP A 373 8.90 -0.98 25.52
C ASP A 373 7.64 -1.33 24.69
N SER A 374 7.12 -2.52 24.87
CA SER A 374 5.93 -2.98 24.14
C SER A 374 4.67 -2.17 24.44
N ALA A 375 4.58 -1.56 25.63
CA ALA A 375 3.44 -0.71 26.02
C ALA A 375 3.38 0.58 25.19
N LYS A 376 4.52 1.05 24.69
CA LYS A 376 4.64 2.20 23.80
C LYS A 376 4.82 1.79 22.33
N MET A 377 4.59 0.52 22.01
CA MET A 377 4.83 -0.04 20.67
C MET A 377 6.30 0.09 20.19
N ASP A 378 7.23 0.23 21.11
CA ASP A 378 8.66 0.14 20.80
C ASP A 378 9.09 -1.32 20.77
N PHE A 379 8.89 -1.94 19.61
CA PHE A 379 9.19 -3.35 19.37
C PHE A 379 10.64 -3.60 18.94
N ARG A 380 11.53 -2.63 19.15
CA ARG A 380 12.96 -2.90 19.02
C ARG A 380 13.36 -4.02 20.00
N LEU A 381 14.15 -4.95 19.50
CA LEU A 381 14.68 -6.03 20.35
C LEU A 381 15.80 -5.48 21.22
N ARG A 382 15.77 -5.81 22.51
CA ARG A 382 16.86 -5.52 23.43
C ARG A 382 18.13 -6.25 23.01
N ASP A 383 19.29 -5.78 23.44
CA ASP A 383 20.57 -6.43 23.11
C ASP A 383 20.72 -7.83 23.72
N ASP A 384 20.05 -8.07 24.85
CA ASP A 384 19.98 -9.36 25.53
C ASP A 384 18.82 -10.25 25.04
N SER A 385 18.13 -9.87 23.95
CA SER A 385 17.03 -10.65 23.39
C SER A 385 17.47 -12.06 23.03
N PRO A 386 16.70 -13.10 23.43
CA PRO A 386 17.00 -14.49 23.08
C PRO A 386 16.90 -14.75 21.57
N VAL A 387 16.29 -13.86 20.81
CA VAL A 387 16.17 -13.94 19.34
C VAL A 387 17.57 -14.05 18.72
N PHE A 388 18.53 -13.24 19.14
CA PHE A 388 19.88 -13.24 18.54
C PHE A 388 20.71 -14.48 18.86
N GLN A 389 20.39 -15.17 19.94
CA GLN A 389 21.03 -16.44 20.27
C GLN A 389 20.40 -17.64 19.56
N LYS A 390 19.04 -17.64 19.49
CA LYS A 390 18.27 -18.76 18.93
C LYS A 390 18.13 -18.68 17.41
N LEU A 391 18.19 -17.48 16.85
CA LEU A 391 18.12 -17.21 15.42
C LEU A 391 19.22 -16.20 15.02
N PRO A 392 20.50 -16.61 15.01
CA PRO A 392 21.64 -15.71 14.74
C PRO A 392 21.58 -15.04 13.36
N SER A 393 20.82 -15.62 12.42
CA SER A 393 20.60 -15.10 11.08
C SER A 393 19.53 -14.00 11.01
N PHE A 394 18.85 -13.68 12.11
CA PHE A 394 17.86 -12.60 12.16
C PHE A 394 18.56 -11.24 12.15
N GLU A 395 18.24 -10.43 11.15
CA GLU A 395 18.76 -9.07 11.02
C GLU A 395 17.90 -8.10 11.83
N ARG A 396 18.53 -7.19 12.58
CA ARG A 396 17.79 -6.14 13.31
C ARG A 396 16.95 -5.29 12.37
N ILE A 397 15.68 -5.12 12.71
CA ILE A 397 14.78 -4.25 11.96
C ILE A 397 15.00 -2.81 12.44
N PRO A 398 15.32 -1.86 11.54
CA PRO A 398 15.63 -0.47 11.91
C PRO A 398 14.34 0.34 12.21
N MET A 399 13.64 0.00 13.30
CA MET A 399 12.35 0.60 13.66
C MET A 399 12.41 2.10 13.85
N GLU A 400 13.53 2.63 14.32
CA GLU A 400 13.77 4.07 14.51
C GLU A 400 13.77 4.86 13.18
N ARG A 401 13.81 4.15 12.06
CA ARG A 401 13.75 4.74 10.72
C ARG A 401 12.37 4.64 10.07
N ILE A 402 11.45 3.90 10.67
CA ILE A 402 10.12 3.65 10.12
C ILE A 402 9.20 4.84 10.41
N GLY A 403 8.28 5.13 9.49
CA GLY A 403 7.32 6.23 9.60
C GLY A 403 7.92 7.60 9.25
N LEU A 404 7.22 8.63 9.66
CA LEU A 404 7.55 10.01 9.33
C LEU A 404 8.89 10.45 9.90
N ARG A 405 9.68 11.10 9.08
CA ARG A 405 10.92 11.78 9.45
C ARG A 405 10.61 13.24 9.74
N ARG A 406 10.85 13.66 10.97
CA ARG A 406 10.60 15.04 11.42
C ARG A 406 11.89 15.70 11.89
N ASP A 407 11.99 17.03 11.68
CA ASP A 407 13.08 17.83 12.23
C ASP A 407 12.87 18.08 13.74
N ASN A 408 13.83 18.76 14.36
CA ASN A 408 13.78 19.10 15.79
C ASN A 408 12.61 20.04 16.17
N GLN A 409 11.91 20.62 15.20
CA GLN A 409 10.72 21.46 15.39
C GLN A 409 9.43 20.70 15.08
N GLY A 410 9.52 19.39 14.82
CA GLY A 410 8.38 18.51 14.51
C GLY A 410 7.87 18.62 13.07
N ARG A 411 8.51 19.38 12.18
CA ARG A 411 8.11 19.53 10.78
C ARG A 411 8.61 18.36 9.95
N LEU A 412 7.84 17.96 8.93
CA LEU A 412 8.25 16.91 8.00
C LEU A 412 9.56 17.30 7.29
N ILE A 413 10.54 16.42 7.33
CA ILE A 413 11.80 16.61 6.59
C ILE A 413 11.52 16.47 5.10
N LEU A 414 11.97 17.42 4.30
CA LEU A 414 11.90 17.38 2.85
C LEU A 414 13.04 16.48 2.34
N MET A 415 12.74 15.19 2.25
CA MET A 415 13.73 14.19 1.83
C MET A 415 14.07 14.34 0.36
N GLU A 416 15.34 14.13 0.01
CA GLU A 416 15.74 13.99 -1.39
C GLU A 416 15.73 12.51 -1.78
N GLU A 417 15.30 12.22 -3.01
CA GLU A 417 15.37 10.85 -3.55
C GLU A 417 16.77 10.57 -4.07
N ASP A 418 17.38 9.55 -3.50
CA ASP A 418 18.65 9.00 -4.01
C ASP A 418 18.38 7.93 -5.07
N PHE A 419 18.39 8.34 -6.32
CA PHE A 419 18.18 7.43 -7.45
C PHE A 419 19.28 6.37 -7.62
N SER A 420 20.43 6.50 -6.95
CA SER A 420 21.49 5.50 -7.00
C SER A 420 21.14 4.25 -6.19
N THR A 421 20.36 4.42 -5.12
CA THR A 421 19.93 3.33 -4.22
C THR A 421 18.62 2.66 -4.65
N PHE A 422 17.89 3.27 -5.58
CA PHE A 422 16.57 2.84 -6.01
C PHE A 422 16.55 1.42 -6.63
N TRP A 423 17.71 0.95 -7.10
CA TRP A 423 17.86 -0.28 -7.87
C TRP A 423 19.07 -1.11 -7.44
N THR A 424 19.17 -1.47 -6.18
CA THR A 424 19.94 -2.67 -5.89
C THR A 424 19.06 -3.85 -6.29
N PRO A 425 19.38 -4.57 -7.38
CA PRO A 425 18.71 -5.81 -7.65
C PRO A 425 18.86 -6.72 -6.44
N TYR A 426 17.86 -7.54 -6.18
CA TYR A 426 17.95 -8.61 -5.22
C TYR A 426 19.29 -9.34 -5.42
N SER A 427 20.31 -9.00 -4.67
CA SER A 427 21.46 -9.89 -4.52
C SER A 427 20.96 -11.05 -3.68
N LYS A 428 21.04 -12.24 -4.27
CA LYS A 428 20.66 -13.54 -3.71
C LYS A 428 21.16 -13.74 -2.29
#